data_c7d4ad0f299ba71b66e8a491355fd7c5
#
_entry.id   c7d4ad0f299ba71b66e8a491355fd7c5
#
_cell.length_a   1.000
_cell.length_b   1.000
_cell.length_c   1.000
_cell.angle_alpha   90.00
_cell.angle_beta   90.00
_cell.angle_gamma   90.00
#
_symmetry.space_group_name_H-M   'P 1'
#
loop_
_entity.id
_entity.type
_entity.pdbx_description
1 polymer ?
#
loop_
_entity_poly.entity_id
_entity_poly.type
_entity_poly.pdbx_seq_one_letter_code
_entity_poly.pdbx_strand_id
1 'polypeptide(L)'
;MTSRQIFSTCLLIFTSISISYADQPGSGRISSPIGTGEQGFSGDGGLASKALLDQPFDVTFDSQGRILFSDTFNHRIRRFDPKSGLIETVAGSGLKGFSGDGGPALKAALNEPYGVKIDKDENLYIVDRLNFRVRRANLKTGLIETVAGTGEPRYSGDGGPASKAGLMEPNGVAIGSGPNGADSRLYIADVRGHRIRMVDLKSGMIETFAGTGKGKHDGDGGPASKASIFGARAVAVSPNGDVFILEREGHSLRVVDSKSGLIRTVAGTGVKGDSGDGGPAKKATFNGPKELCVAPDGSAVFVVDTENHKIRRVDLKSGLITAVAGNGQRGPGGDNGLSSEARLDRPHGVTVDAQSHIWIGDTNNHRIRKVTGTGH
;
A
#
# COMPACT_ATOMS: atom_id res chain seq x y z
N MET A 1 38.30 10.83 74.28
CA MET A 1 38.52 11.05 72.86
C MET A 1 37.51 10.20 72.10
N THR A 2 36.38 10.79 71.71
CA THR A 2 35.25 10.11 71.10
C THR A 2 35.27 10.43 69.56
N SER A 3 35.51 9.40 68.76
CA SER A 3 35.44 9.49 67.25
C SER A 3 33.97 9.36 66.79
N ARG A 4 33.45 10.41 66.15
CA ARG A 4 32.16 10.41 65.45
C ARG A 4 32.36 9.82 64.03
N GLN A 5 31.72 8.68 63.76
CA GLN A 5 31.54 8.19 62.37
C GLN A 5 30.37 8.94 61.74
N ILE A 6 30.64 9.53 60.56
CA ILE A 6 29.64 10.17 59.70
C ILE A 6 29.20 9.11 58.67
N PHE A 7 27.97 8.64 58.78
CA PHE A 7 27.35 7.83 57.73
C PHE A 7 26.79 8.75 56.66
N SER A 8 27.38 8.71 55.44
CA SER A 8 26.86 9.38 54.25
C SER A 8 25.85 8.46 53.58
N THR A 9 24.57 8.81 53.68
CA THR A 9 23.47 8.09 53.03
C THR A 9 23.38 8.60 51.58
N CYS A 10 23.82 7.78 50.62
CA CYS A 10 23.68 8.08 49.20
C CYS A 10 22.22 7.74 48.77
N LEU A 11 21.41 8.77 48.53
CA LEU A 11 20.03 8.63 48.08
C LEU A 11 20.06 8.43 46.54
N LEU A 12 19.91 7.18 46.10
CA LEU A 12 19.72 6.84 44.67
C LEU A 12 18.31 7.24 44.27
N ILE A 13 18.17 8.34 43.52
CA ILE A 13 16.94 8.76 42.88
C ILE A 13 16.75 7.89 41.64
N PHE A 14 15.92 6.86 41.68
CA PHE A 14 15.43 6.17 40.52
C PHE A 14 14.37 7.04 39.84
N THR A 15 14.74 7.76 38.81
CA THR A 15 13.76 8.33 37.87
C THR A 15 13.17 7.19 37.06
N SER A 16 11.99 6.72 37.42
CA SER A 16 11.20 5.83 36.60
C SER A 16 10.75 6.62 35.36
N ILE A 17 11.37 6.34 34.21
CA ILE A 17 10.86 6.76 32.91
C ILE A 17 9.61 5.89 32.68
N SER A 18 8.43 6.43 32.95
CA SER A 18 7.17 5.83 32.53
C SER A 18 7.05 6.01 31.03
N ILE A 19 7.51 5.02 30.26
CA ILE A 19 7.16 4.92 28.84
C ILE A 19 5.66 4.66 28.80
N SER A 20 4.89 5.59 28.21
CA SER A 20 3.45 5.37 28.09
C SER A 20 3.22 4.14 27.19
N TYR A 21 2.29 3.31 27.55
CA TYR A 21 1.96 2.09 26.78
C TYR A 21 1.53 2.41 25.33
N ALA A 22 1.12 3.66 25.07
CA ALA A 22 0.71 4.16 23.77
C ALA A 22 1.87 4.32 22.75
N ASP A 23 3.14 4.38 23.22
CA ASP A 23 4.30 4.64 22.38
C ASP A 23 5.04 3.36 21.91
N GLN A 24 4.50 2.19 22.21
CA GLN A 24 5.10 0.92 21.79
C GLN A 24 4.53 0.49 20.41
N PRO A 25 5.37 0.13 19.45
CA PRO A 25 4.91 -0.44 18.17
C PRO A 25 3.99 -1.65 18.42
N GLY A 26 2.83 -1.68 17.76
CA GLY A 26 1.84 -2.75 17.93
C GLY A 26 0.96 -2.63 19.18
N SER A 27 1.04 -1.53 19.93
CA SER A 27 0.14 -1.23 21.06
C SER A 27 -1.25 -0.73 20.61
N GLY A 28 -1.42 -0.41 19.34
CA GLY A 28 -2.70 0.03 18.78
C GLY A 28 -3.80 -1.01 18.89
N ARG A 29 -5.05 -0.54 18.94
CA ARG A 29 -6.23 -1.43 18.91
C ARG A 29 -6.73 -1.63 17.50
N ILE A 30 -7.10 -2.87 17.15
CA ILE A 30 -7.60 -3.24 15.83
C ILE A 30 -9.10 -3.49 15.87
N SER A 31 -9.81 -3.12 14.80
CA SER A 31 -11.24 -3.34 14.59
C SER A 31 -11.56 -3.63 13.13
N SER A 32 -12.77 -4.14 12.84
CA SER A 32 -13.24 -4.43 11.48
C SER A 32 -14.44 -3.55 11.13
N PRO A 33 -14.24 -2.30 10.71
CA PRO A 33 -15.36 -1.40 10.40
C PRO A 33 -16.09 -1.75 9.08
N ILE A 34 -15.47 -2.52 8.18
CA ILE A 34 -16.02 -2.84 6.87
C ILE A 34 -15.91 -4.35 6.61
N GLY A 35 -17.02 -4.96 6.26
CA GLY A 35 -17.13 -6.40 5.95
C GLY A 35 -17.52 -7.25 7.16
N THR A 36 -18.38 -8.24 6.94
CA THR A 36 -18.77 -9.23 7.96
C THR A 36 -17.70 -10.30 8.18
N GLY A 37 -16.83 -10.51 7.19
CA GLY A 37 -15.88 -11.62 7.10
C GLY A 37 -16.43 -12.81 6.32
N GLU A 38 -17.64 -12.76 5.81
CA GLU A 38 -18.19 -13.72 4.89
C GLU A 38 -17.93 -13.29 3.45
N GLN A 39 -17.56 -14.25 2.60
CA GLN A 39 -17.34 -14.03 1.17
C GLN A 39 -18.66 -13.72 0.46
N GLY A 40 -18.67 -12.69 -0.40
CA GLY A 40 -19.82 -12.37 -1.22
C GLY A 40 -19.90 -10.89 -1.61
N PHE A 41 -21.08 -10.49 -2.12
CA PHE A 41 -21.37 -9.10 -2.48
C PHE A 41 -22.74 -8.70 -1.94
N SER A 42 -22.74 -7.70 -1.06
CA SER A 42 -23.97 -7.05 -0.58
C SER A 42 -23.67 -5.70 0.09
N GLY A 43 -24.70 -5.02 0.51
CA GLY A 43 -24.62 -3.92 1.48
C GLY A 43 -24.54 -2.54 0.88
N ASP A 44 -24.56 -2.34 -0.46
CA ASP A 44 -24.58 -1.00 -1.05
C ASP A 44 -25.79 -0.20 -0.56
N GLY A 45 -25.54 1.04 -0.09
CA GLY A 45 -26.52 1.91 0.53
C GLY A 45 -26.81 1.61 2.01
N GLY A 46 -26.21 0.54 2.56
CA GLY A 46 -26.37 0.15 3.96
C GLY A 46 -25.09 0.27 4.78
N LEU A 47 -25.13 -0.25 6.02
CA LEU A 47 -23.98 -0.23 6.93
C LEU A 47 -22.84 -1.11 6.42
N ALA A 48 -21.63 -0.55 6.31
CA ALA A 48 -20.43 -1.24 5.85
C ALA A 48 -20.07 -2.46 6.70
N SER A 49 -20.33 -2.42 8.01
CA SER A 49 -20.10 -3.53 8.95
C SER A 49 -21.03 -4.74 8.71
N LYS A 50 -22.04 -4.59 7.86
CA LYS A 50 -22.99 -5.64 7.44
C LYS A 50 -22.80 -6.07 5.99
N ALA A 51 -21.87 -5.44 5.26
CA ALA A 51 -21.61 -5.75 3.87
C ALA A 51 -20.83 -7.06 3.72
N LEU A 52 -21.11 -7.79 2.65
CA LEU A 52 -20.26 -8.89 2.17
C LEU A 52 -19.23 -8.33 1.20
N LEU A 53 -17.99 -8.79 1.34
CA LEU A 53 -16.86 -8.46 0.47
C LEU A 53 -16.27 -9.76 -0.10
N ASP A 54 -15.58 -9.65 -1.23
CA ASP A 54 -14.83 -10.79 -1.77
C ASP A 54 -13.37 -10.39 -2.04
N GLN A 55 -12.53 -10.75 -1.07
CA GLN A 55 -11.10 -10.50 -1.08
C GLN A 55 -10.76 -9.03 -1.39
N PRO A 56 -10.99 -8.09 -0.46
CA PRO A 56 -10.58 -6.70 -0.63
C PRO A 56 -9.05 -6.61 -0.65
N PHE A 57 -8.50 -5.86 -1.63
CA PHE A 57 -7.05 -5.73 -1.79
C PHE A 57 -6.58 -4.34 -1.33
N ASP A 58 -6.37 -3.40 -2.23
CA ASP A 58 -5.79 -2.09 -1.90
C ASP A 58 -6.84 -1.12 -1.34
N VAL A 59 -6.36 -0.19 -0.51
CA VAL A 59 -7.16 0.84 0.17
C VAL A 59 -6.54 2.22 -0.02
N THR A 60 -7.39 3.24 -0.21
CA THR A 60 -6.97 4.64 -0.34
C THR A 60 -8.04 5.57 0.24
N PHE A 61 -7.72 6.87 0.35
CA PHE A 61 -8.65 7.90 0.83
C PHE A 61 -8.93 8.92 -0.25
N ASP A 62 -10.18 9.38 -0.31
CA ASP A 62 -10.51 10.59 -1.06
C ASP A 62 -10.28 11.87 -0.23
N SER A 63 -10.50 13.03 -0.87
CA SER A 63 -10.31 14.34 -0.25
C SER A 63 -11.23 14.60 0.96
N GLN A 64 -12.30 13.81 1.13
CA GLN A 64 -13.23 13.90 2.26
C GLN A 64 -12.90 12.90 3.39
N GLY A 65 -11.85 12.10 3.23
CA GLY A 65 -11.45 11.07 4.18
C GLY A 65 -12.32 9.81 4.12
N ARG A 66 -13.08 9.62 3.02
CA ARG A 66 -13.79 8.36 2.77
C ARG A 66 -12.81 7.32 2.24
N ILE A 67 -13.04 6.07 2.58
CA ILE A 67 -12.16 4.96 2.25
C ILE A 67 -12.65 4.31 0.96
N LEU A 68 -11.78 4.29 -0.07
CA LEU A 68 -12.01 3.55 -1.29
C LEU A 68 -11.14 2.29 -1.28
N PHE A 69 -11.70 1.18 -1.77
CA PHE A 69 -10.96 -0.07 -1.82
C PHE A 69 -11.42 -0.93 -3.00
N SER A 70 -10.52 -1.78 -3.48
CA SER A 70 -10.86 -2.78 -4.48
C SER A 70 -11.51 -3.99 -3.81
N ASP A 71 -12.77 -4.25 -4.14
CA ASP A 71 -13.52 -5.47 -3.82
C ASP A 71 -13.31 -6.44 -4.97
N THR A 72 -12.13 -7.06 -4.97
CA THR A 72 -11.41 -7.57 -6.14
C THR A 72 -12.17 -8.64 -6.90
N PHE A 73 -12.67 -9.68 -6.22
CA PHE A 73 -13.39 -10.76 -6.89
C PHE A 73 -14.88 -10.46 -7.10
N ASN A 74 -15.36 -9.34 -6.53
CA ASN A 74 -16.63 -8.74 -6.90
C ASN A 74 -16.50 -7.80 -8.12
N HIS A 75 -15.28 -7.64 -8.68
CA HIS A 75 -14.99 -6.81 -9.84
C HIS A 75 -15.49 -5.37 -9.69
N ARG A 76 -15.29 -4.77 -8.51
CA ARG A 76 -15.79 -3.44 -8.12
C ARG A 76 -14.78 -2.65 -7.31
N ILE A 77 -14.98 -1.33 -7.32
CA ILE A 77 -14.39 -0.45 -6.31
C ILE A 77 -15.52 0.06 -5.43
N ARG A 78 -15.35 -0.11 -4.12
CA ARG A 78 -16.30 0.30 -3.11
C ARG A 78 -15.78 1.51 -2.34
N ARG A 79 -16.70 2.30 -1.81
CA ARG A 79 -16.40 3.46 -0.97
C ARG A 79 -17.16 3.36 0.34
N PHE A 80 -16.45 3.53 1.44
CA PHE A 80 -17.00 3.61 2.79
C PHE A 80 -16.90 5.04 3.31
N ASP A 81 -17.98 5.56 3.83
CA ASP A 81 -18.02 6.85 4.51
C ASP A 81 -17.99 6.63 6.04
N PRO A 82 -16.90 7.00 6.75
CA PRO A 82 -16.80 6.80 8.18
C PRO A 82 -17.75 7.68 9.00
N LYS A 83 -18.31 8.75 8.42
CA LYS A 83 -19.26 9.63 9.10
C LYS A 83 -20.66 9.03 9.17
N SER A 84 -21.12 8.44 8.07
CA SER A 84 -22.43 7.80 7.99
C SER A 84 -22.39 6.30 8.32
N GLY A 85 -21.23 5.66 8.21
CA GLY A 85 -21.06 4.22 8.31
C GLY A 85 -21.54 3.46 7.08
N LEU A 86 -21.91 4.15 5.99
CA LEU A 86 -22.47 3.54 4.79
C LEU A 86 -21.39 3.14 3.78
N ILE A 87 -21.73 2.15 2.95
CA ILE A 87 -20.89 1.66 1.86
C ILE A 87 -21.65 1.73 0.54
N GLU A 88 -20.94 1.98 -0.54
CA GLU A 88 -21.47 2.02 -1.90
C GLU A 88 -20.44 1.57 -2.94
N THR A 89 -20.89 1.13 -4.10
CA THR A 89 -20.04 0.90 -5.28
C THR A 89 -19.82 2.24 -6.00
N VAL A 90 -18.58 2.55 -6.40
CA VAL A 90 -18.24 3.77 -7.16
C VAL A 90 -17.73 3.49 -8.57
N ALA A 91 -17.22 2.27 -8.84
CA ALA A 91 -16.85 1.80 -10.16
C ALA A 91 -16.95 0.28 -10.26
N GLY A 92 -17.23 -0.22 -11.46
CA GLY A 92 -17.40 -1.64 -11.73
C GLY A 92 -18.85 -2.10 -11.61
N SER A 93 -19.33 -2.81 -12.64
CA SER A 93 -20.68 -3.40 -12.67
C SER A 93 -20.79 -4.74 -11.94
N GLY A 94 -19.63 -5.33 -11.57
CA GLY A 94 -19.53 -6.71 -11.08
C GLY A 94 -19.42 -7.76 -12.17
N LEU A 95 -19.52 -7.38 -13.42
CA LEU A 95 -19.24 -8.28 -14.53
C LEU A 95 -17.73 -8.37 -14.74
N LYS A 96 -17.23 -9.60 -14.78
CA LYS A 96 -15.82 -9.86 -15.13
C LYS A 96 -15.60 -9.58 -16.61
N GLY A 97 -14.61 -8.73 -16.93
CA GLY A 97 -14.26 -8.41 -18.32
C GLY A 97 -13.79 -6.98 -18.50
N PHE A 98 -13.78 -6.52 -19.75
CA PHE A 98 -13.37 -5.17 -20.12
C PHE A 98 -14.46 -4.50 -20.96
N SER A 99 -15.02 -3.41 -20.45
CA SER A 99 -15.96 -2.55 -21.18
C SER A 99 -16.11 -1.19 -20.51
N GLY A 100 -16.84 -0.29 -21.14
CA GLY A 100 -17.38 0.92 -20.53
C GLY A 100 -16.51 2.16 -20.65
N ASP A 101 -15.39 2.14 -21.37
CA ASP A 101 -14.60 3.37 -21.63
C ASP A 101 -15.45 4.47 -22.29
N GLY A 102 -15.33 5.69 -21.77
CA GLY A 102 -16.14 6.84 -22.19
C GLY A 102 -17.54 6.88 -21.60
N GLY A 103 -17.94 5.87 -20.86
CA GLY A 103 -19.26 5.77 -20.22
C GLY A 103 -19.24 5.79 -18.68
N PRO A 104 -20.39 5.52 -18.05
CA PRO A 104 -20.50 5.52 -16.58
C PRO A 104 -19.65 4.44 -15.93
N ALA A 105 -18.81 4.82 -14.94
CA ALA A 105 -17.92 3.92 -14.21
C ALA A 105 -18.68 2.76 -13.53
N LEU A 106 -19.90 2.99 -13.05
CA LEU A 106 -20.76 1.97 -12.43
C LEU A 106 -21.25 0.89 -13.43
N LYS A 107 -21.18 1.17 -14.73
CA LYS A 107 -21.56 0.22 -15.80
C LYS A 107 -20.37 -0.47 -16.44
N ALA A 108 -19.14 -0.07 -16.13
CA ALA A 108 -17.93 -0.65 -16.68
C ALA A 108 -17.71 -2.07 -16.15
N ALA A 109 -17.25 -2.98 -17.02
CA ALA A 109 -16.72 -4.26 -16.57
C ALA A 109 -15.25 -4.09 -16.20
N LEU A 110 -14.87 -4.64 -15.04
CA LEU A 110 -13.50 -4.74 -14.53
C LEU A 110 -13.10 -6.21 -14.38
N ASN A 111 -11.81 -6.50 -14.36
CA ASN A 111 -11.34 -7.87 -14.17
C ASN A 111 -10.23 -7.93 -13.11
N GLU A 112 -10.63 -8.32 -11.90
CA GLU A 112 -9.78 -8.32 -10.71
C GLU A 112 -9.09 -6.96 -10.51
N PRO A 113 -9.84 -5.89 -10.17
CA PRO A 113 -9.22 -4.62 -9.83
C PRO A 113 -8.34 -4.80 -8.59
N TYR A 114 -7.06 -4.35 -8.68
CA TYR A 114 -6.08 -4.46 -7.61
C TYR A 114 -5.76 -3.08 -7.01
N GLY A 115 -4.63 -2.49 -7.39
CA GLY A 115 -4.17 -1.22 -6.88
C GLY A 115 -5.14 -0.06 -7.19
N VAL A 116 -5.39 0.78 -6.21
CA VAL A 116 -6.24 1.97 -6.33
C VAL A 116 -5.57 3.19 -5.72
N LYS A 117 -5.55 4.30 -6.43
CA LYS A 117 -5.12 5.60 -5.91
C LYS A 117 -6.01 6.70 -6.46
N ILE A 118 -6.20 7.74 -5.67
CA ILE A 118 -7.01 8.90 -6.07
C ILE A 118 -6.17 10.17 -6.04
N ASP A 119 -6.33 11.04 -7.03
CA ASP A 119 -5.69 12.34 -7.06
C ASP A 119 -6.57 13.43 -6.40
N LYS A 120 -6.01 14.62 -6.25
CA LYS A 120 -6.71 15.78 -5.68
C LYS A 120 -7.91 16.25 -6.50
N ASP A 121 -7.98 15.86 -7.76
CA ASP A 121 -9.07 16.21 -8.68
C ASP A 121 -10.21 15.19 -8.67
N GLU A 122 -10.15 14.20 -7.75
CA GLU A 122 -11.11 13.09 -7.58
C GLU A 122 -11.07 12.11 -8.77
N ASN A 123 -9.92 11.96 -9.43
CA ASN A 123 -9.71 10.90 -10.39
C ASN A 123 -9.19 9.66 -9.66
N LEU A 124 -9.96 8.60 -9.69
CA LEU A 124 -9.62 7.30 -9.14
C LEU A 124 -8.92 6.45 -10.21
N TYR A 125 -7.63 6.18 -10.02
CA TYR A 125 -6.86 5.28 -10.86
C TYR A 125 -7.00 3.86 -10.34
N ILE A 126 -7.36 2.94 -11.23
CA ILE A 126 -7.69 1.55 -10.93
C ILE A 126 -6.80 0.65 -11.77
N VAL A 127 -6.03 -0.21 -11.14
CA VAL A 127 -5.35 -1.30 -11.86
C VAL A 127 -6.38 -2.37 -12.20
N ASP A 128 -6.79 -2.40 -13.45
CA ASP A 128 -7.68 -3.41 -14.03
C ASP A 128 -6.82 -4.60 -14.48
N ARG A 129 -6.39 -5.40 -13.49
CA ARG A 129 -5.23 -6.28 -13.53
C ARG A 129 -5.26 -7.28 -14.68
N LEU A 130 -6.30 -8.09 -14.76
CA LEU A 130 -6.42 -9.14 -15.79
C LEU A 130 -6.91 -8.61 -17.15
N ASN A 131 -7.21 -7.32 -17.22
CA ASN A 131 -7.37 -6.59 -18.46
C ASN A 131 -6.06 -5.89 -18.90
N PHE A 132 -4.97 -6.05 -18.16
CA PHE A 132 -3.66 -5.47 -18.45
C PHE A 132 -3.71 -3.96 -18.73
N ARG A 133 -4.50 -3.23 -17.89
CA ARG A 133 -4.76 -1.79 -18.05
C ARG A 133 -4.73 -1.07 -16.70
N VAL A 134 -4.53 0.24 -16.80
CA VAL A 134 -4.90 1.16 -15.72
C VAL A 134 -6.05 2.01 -16.23
N ARG A 135 -7.16 2.02 -15.48
CA ARG A 135 -8.36 2.80 -15.75
C ARG A 135 -8.40 4.04 -14.85
N ARG A 136 -9.04 5.10 -15.31
CA ARG A 136 -9.33 6.30 -14.53
C ARG A 136 -10.83 6.51 -14.46
N ALA A 137 -11.40 6.47 -13.25
CA ALA A 137 -12.77 6.87 -13.02
C ALA A 137 -12.78 8.26 -12.36
N ASN A 138 -13.38 9.24 -13.02
CA ASN A 138 -13.56 10.57 -12.43
C ASN A 138 -14.81 10.55 -11.55
N LEU A 139 -14.64 10.69 -10.23
CA LEU A 139 -15.74 10.55 -9.27
C LEU A 139 -16.71 11.76 -9.27
N LYS A 140 -16.34 12.89 -9.90
CA LYS A 140 -17.23 14.06 -10.07
C LYS A 140 -18.18 13.89 -11.26
N THR A 141 -17.66 13.36 -12.38
CA THR A 141 -18.46 13.14 -13.60
C THR A 141 -19.07 11.76 -13.69
N GLY A 142 -18.53 10.79 -12.93
CA GLY A 142 -18.93 9.40 -12.99
C GLY A 142 -18.45 8.64 -14.22
N LEU A 143 -17.57 9.21 -15.06
CA LEU A 143 -17.07 8.58 -16.28
C LEU A 143 -15.78 7.81 -16.03
N ILE A 144 -15.56 6.73 -16.82
CA ILE A 144 -14.34 5.92 -16.77
C ILE A 144 -13.68 5.84 -18.16
N GLU A 145 -12.35 5.76 -18.16
CA GLU A 145 -11.55 5.60 -19.37
C GLU A 145 -10.26 4.80 -19.10
N THR A 146 -9.62 4.28 -20.15
CA THR A 146 -8.29 3.67 -20.09
C THR A 146 -7.20 4.74 -20.17
N VAL A 147 -6.33 4.79 -19.17
CA VAL A 147 -5.16 5.69 -19.11
C VAL A 147 -3.92 5.03 -19.68
N ALA A 148 -3.70 3.75 -19.36
CA ALA A 148 -2.53 3.00 -19.84
C ALA A 148 -2.88 1.54 -20.08
N GLY A 149 -2.20 0.92 -21.03
CA GLY A 149 -2.36 -0.49 -21.36
C GLY A 149 -3.27 -0.75 -22.56
N THR A 150 -2.83 -1.66 -23.46
CA THR A 150 -3.62 -2.11 -24.61
C THR A 150 -4.52 -3.30 -24.32
N GLY A 151 -4.30 -3.97 -23.17
CA GLY A 151 -4.96 -5.24 -22.83
C GLY A 151 -4.20 -6.47 -23.30
N GLU A 152 -3.05 -6.29 -23.91
CA GLU A 152 -2.16 -7.40 -24.27
C GLU A 152 -1.01 -7.49 -23.25
N PRO A 153 -0.72 -8.70 -22.69
CA PRO A 153 0.32 -8.90 -21.68
C PRO A 153 1.72 -8.88 -22.32
N ARG A 154 2.16 -7.72 -22.72
CA ARG A 154 3.49 -7.50 -23.33
C ARG A 154 4.09 -6.17 -22.87
N TYR A 155 5.42 -6.09 -22.87
CA TYR A 155 6.12 -4.83 -22.66
C TYR A 155 6.33 -4.11 -23.99
N SER A 156 5.80 -2.88 -24.10
CA SER A 156 5.99 -2.02 -25.28
C SER A 156 5.62 -0.58 -24.98
N GLY A 157 5.93 0.31 -25.92
CA GLY A 157 5.33 1.64 -26.03
C GLY A 157 6.04 2.75 -25.28
N ASP A 158 7.26 2.55 -24.74
CA ASP A 158 8.04 3.64 -24.15
C ASP A 158 8.27 4.78 -25.16
N GLY A 159 8.09 6.03 -24.69
CA GLY A 159 8.17 7.22 -25.51
C GLY A 159 6.93 7.48 -26.34
N GLY A 160 5.85 6.69 -26.18
CA GLY A 160 4.59 6.83 -26.88
C GLY A 160 3.39 7.03 -25.95
N PRO A 161 2.16 7.11 -26.52
CA PRO A 161 0.94 7.23 -25.72
C PRO A 161 0.72 6.03 -24.81
N ALA A 162 0.47 6.27 -23.52
CA ALA A 162 0.31 5.22 -22.50
C ALA A 162 -0.86 4.26 -22.81
N SER A 163 -1.95 4.76 -23.39
CA SER A 163 -3.10 3.93 -23.80
C SER A 163 -2.79 2.96 -24.94
N LYS A 164 -1.66 3.16 -25.63
CA LYS A 164 -1.15 2.27 -26.70
C LYS A 164 0.06 1.43 -26.25
N ALA A 165 0.50 1.57 -25.01
CA ALA A 165 1.59 0.79 -24.44
C ALA A 165 1.10 -0.56 -23.91
N GLY A 166 1.93 -1.58 -24.01
CA GLY A 166 1.67 -2.87 -23.36
C GLY A 166 2.17 -2.90 -21.92
N LEU A 167 1.40 -3.52 -21.04
CA LEU A 167 1.73 -3.84 -19.65
C LEU A 167 1.70 -5.36 -19.46
N MET A 168 2.71 -5.91 -18.77
CA MET A 168 2.83 -7.38 -18.62
C MET A 168 1.90 -7.94 -17.55
N GLU A 169 1.90 -7.32 -16.35
CA GLU A 169 1.02 -7.63 -15.25
C GLU A 169 1.01 -6.44 -14.27
N PRO A 170 0.24 -5.37 -14.55
CA PRO A 170 0.15 -4.24 -13.64
C PRO A 170 -0.52 -4.67 -12.33
N ASN A 171 0.00 -4.23 -11.18
CA ASN A 171 -0.56 -4.57 -9.88
C ASN A 171 -0.76 -3.36 -8.97
N GLY A 172 0.25 -2.52 -8.80
CA GLY A 172 0.19 -1.33 -7.96
C GLY A 172 0.30 -0.04 -8.77
N VAL A 173 -0.26 1.03 -8.25
CA VAL A 173 -0.13 2.39 -8.80
C VAL A 173 0.17 3.39 -7.71
N ALA A 174 0.87 4.47 -8.08
CA ALA A 174 1.07 5.63 -7.21
C ALA A 174 1.00 6.92 -8.03
N ILE A 175 0.55 7.98 -7.37
CA ILE A 175 0.51 9.32 -7.95
C ILE A 175 1.64 10.12 -7.32
N GLY A 176 2.39 10.82 -8.13
CA GLY A 176 3.49 11.67 -7.70
C GLY A 176 3.44 13.05 -8.33
N SER A 177 4.02 14.00 -7.63
CA SER A 177 4.16 15.35 -8.15
C SER A 177 5.21 15.40 -9.25
N GLY A 178 4.88 16.09 -10.34
CA GLY A 178 5.84 16.48 -11.35
C GLY A 178 6.71 17.65 -10.91
N PRO A 179 7.60 18.14 -11.79
CA PRO A 179 8.55 19.24 -11.48
C PRO A 179 7.90 20.51 -10.91
N ASN A 180 6.61 20.71 -11.13
CA ASN A 180 5.85 21.89 -10.71
C ASN A 180 4.92 21.63 -9.50
N GLY A 181 5.11 20.53 -8.75
CA GLY A 181 4.33 20.23 -7.55
C GLY A 181 2.88 19.78 -7.80
N ALA A 182 2.44 19.60 -9.06
CA ALA A 182 1.14 19.06 -9.39
C ALA A 182 1.17 17.54 -9.48
N ASP A 183 0.08 16.86 -9.13
CA ASP A 183 -0.10 15.42 -9.35
C ASP A 183 -0.13 15.15 -10.85
N SER A 184 1.03 14.94 -11.43
CA SER A 184 1.20 14.85 -12.88
C SER A 184 1.87 13.57 -13.35
N ARG A 185 2.25 12.69 -12.41
CA ARG A 185 2.89 11.42 -12.73
C ARG A 185 2.13 10.27 -12.12
N LEU A 186 1.83 9.28 -12.95
CA LEU A 186 1.28 8.00 -12.51
C LEU A 186 2.36 6.93 -12.65
N TYR A 187 2.79 6.37 -11.54
CA TYR A 187 3.70 5.24 -11.51
C TYR A 187 2.91 3.94 -11.50
N ILE A 188 3.33 2.95 -12.29
CA ILE A 188 2.68 1.66 -12.44
C ILE A 188 3.70 0.57 -12.15
N ALA A 189 3.44 -0.25 -11.13
CA ALA A 189 4.25 -1.42 -10.83
C ALA A 189 3.83 -2.58 -11.75
N ASP A 190 4.70 -2.95 -12.68
CA ASP A 190 4.49 -4.01 -13.66
C ASP A 190 5.29 -5.25 -13.23
N VAL A 191 4.63 -6.18 -12.52
CA VAL A 191 5.25 -7.31 -11.82
C VAL A 191 6.05 -8.19 -12.77
N ARG A 192 5.42 -8.73 -13.81
CA ARG A 192 6.09 -9.60 -14.80
C ARG A 192 6.96 -8.81 -15.78
N GLY A 193 6.70 -7.51 -15.90
CA GLY A 193 7.56 -6.60 -16.62
C GLY A 193 8.88 -6.32 -15.89
N HIS A 194 8.95 -6.63 -14.60
CA HIS A 194 10.09 -6.31 -13.73
C HIS A 194 10.50 -4.84 -13.83
N ARG A 195 9.48 -3.94 -13.89
CA ARG A 195 9.65 -2.50 -14.10
C ARG A 195 8.65 -1.68 -13.32
N ILE A 196 9.03 -0.45 -13.06
CA ILE A 196 8.08 0.62 -12.78
C ILE A 196 7.95 1.45 -14.06
N ARG A 197 6.72 1.55 -14.57
CA ARG A 197 6.39 2.44 -15.68
C ARG A 197 5.88 3.77 -15.12
N MET A 198 6.15 4.85 -15.82
CA MET A 198 5.68 6.19 -15.46
C MET A 198 4.90 6.79 -16.63
N VAL A 199 3.70 7.27 -16.33
CA VAL A 199 2.88 8.04 -17.27
C VAL A 199 2.92 9.51 -16.84
N ASP A 200 3.31 10.38 -17.71
CA ASP A 200 3.07 11.80 -17.57
C ASP A 200 1.60 12.08 -17.88
N LEU A 201 0.82 12.43 -16.85
CA LEU A 201 -0.64 12.59 -16.96
C LEU A 201 -1.05 13.81 -17.78
N LYS A 202 -0.13 14.77 -18.01
CA LYS A 202 -0.40 15.96 -18.81
C LYS A 202 -0.26 15.66 -20.30
N SER A 203 0.81 14.96 -20.69
CA SER A 203 1.06 14.60 -22.10
C SER A 203 0.44 13.26 -22.50
N GLY A 204 0.12 12.39 -21.53
CA GLY A 204 -0.35 11.02 -21.76
C GLY A 204 0.75 10.05 -22.23
N MET A 205 2.03 10.47 -22.16
CA MET A 205 3.17 9.66 -22.61
C MET A 205 3.65 8.74 -21.49
N ILE A 206 4.13 7.53 -21.86
CA ILE A 206 4.66 6.54 -20.92
C ILE A 206 6.14 6.26 -21.17
N GLU A 207 6.88 6.00 -20.09
CA GLU A 207 8.26 5.55 -20.14
C GLU A 207 8.57 4.54 -19.02
N THR A 208 9.67 3.84 -19.13
CA THR A 208 10.23 3.04 -18.05
C THR A 208 10.97 3.95 -17.07
N PHE A 209 10.46 4.05 -15.84
CA PHE A 209 11.07 4.82 -14.75
C PHE A 209 12.20 4.04 -14.07
N ALA A 210 11.97 2.76 -13.75
CA ALA A 210 12.94 1.91 -13.08
C ALA A 210 12.80 0.46 -13.57
N GLY A 211 13.92 -0.27 -13.56
CA GLY A 211 13.97 -1.68 -13.94
C GLY A 211 14.37 -1.93 -15.40
N THR A 212 15.25 -2.93 -15.59
CA THR A 212 15.71 -3.36 -16.91
C THR A 212 14.81 -4.42 -17.56
N GLY A 213 13.83 -4.96 -16.82
CA GLY A 213 13.03 -6.10 -17.21
C GLY A 213 13.67 -7.46 -16.89
N LYS A 214 14.83 -7.48 -16.25
CA LYS A 214 15.43 -8.71 -15.76
C LYS A 214 14.95 -8.96 -14.34
N GLY A 215 14.40 -10.16 -14.07
CA GLY A 215 13.94 -10.58 -12.75
C GLY A 215 15.11 -10.90 -11.81
N LYS A 216 15.78 -9.86 -11.34
CA LYS A 216 16.90 -9.93 -10.39
C LYS A 216 16.80 -8.74 -9.43
N HIS A 217 17.48 -8.85 -8.29
CA HIS A 217 17.68 -7.76 -7.36
C HIS A 217 19.13 -7.30 -7.44
N ASP A 218 19.40 -6.26 -8.23
CA ASP A 218 20.75 -5.70 -8.38
C ASP A 218 20.72 -4.19 -8.72
N GLY A 219 21.90 -3.57 -8.85
CA GLY A 219 22.04 -2.20 -9.31
C GLY A 219 21.90 -1.12 -8.25
N ASP A 220 21.93 -1.45 -6.95
CA ASP A 220 21.95 -0.48 -5.86
C ASP A 220 23.12 0.50 -5.99
N GLY A 221 22.87 1.78 -5.75
CA GLY A 221 23.83 2.86 -5.92
C GLY A 221 23.95 3.39 -7.34
N GLY A 222 23.28 2.74 -8.31
CA GLY A 222 23.24 3.18 -9.70
C GLY A 222 21.89 3.79 -10.12
N PRO A 223 21.78 4.24 -11.40
CA PRO A 223 20.54 4.77 -11.94
C PRO A 223 19.42 3.73 -11.91
N ALA A 224 18.21 4.11 -11.46
CA ALA A 224 17.07 3.21 -11.32
C ALA A 224 16.66 2.55 -12.65
N SER A 225 16.80 3.25 -13.78
CA SER A 225 16.51 2.72 -15.12
C SER A 225 17.49 1.61 -15.58
N LYS A 226 18.65 1.49 -14.92
CA LYS A 226 19.68 0.47 -15.22
C LYS A 226 19.74 -0.63 -14.16
N ALA A 227 19.02 -0.50 -13.06
CA ALA A 227 18.90 -1.53 -12.04
C ALA A 227 17.94 -2.63 -12.46
N SER A 228 18.15 -3.85 -12.04
CA SER A 228 17.14 -4.91 -12.17
C SER A 228 16.21 -4.90 -10.95
N ILE A 229 14.94 -5.21 -11.17
CA ILE A 229 13.90 -5.28 -10.14
C ILE A 229 13.26 -6.67 -10.19
N PHE A 230 13.15 -7.34 -9.05
CA PHE A 230 12.60 -8.69 -9.04
C PHE A 230 11.14 -8.69 -8.57
N GLY A 231 10.23 -8.59 -9.54
CA GLY A 231 8.79 -8.56 -9.30
C GLY A 231 8.33 -7.25 -8.66
N ALA A 232 8.36 -6.16 -9.43
CA ALA A 232 7.86 -4.84 -9.04
C ALA A 232 6.36 -4.92 -8.68
N ARG A 233 6.02 -5.15 -7.41
CA ARG A 233 4.66 -5.47 -6.98
C ARG A 233 3.85 -4.24 -6.60
N ALA A 234 4.46 -3.32 -5.89
CA ALA A 234 3.84 -2.08 -5.46
C ALA A 234 4.81 -0.90 -5.56
N VAL A 235 4.26 0.29 -5.62
CA VAL A 235 5.00 1.54 -5.72
C VAL A 235 4.28 2.61 -4.89
N ALA A 236 5.04 3.45 -4.19
CA ALA A 236 4.51 4.61 -3.49
C ALA A 236 5.47 5.81 -3.64
N VAL A 237 4.92 7.01 -3.58
CA VAL A 237 5.68 8.26 -3.65
C VAL A 237 5.58 8.97 -2.32
N SER A 238 6.72 9.38 -1.77
CA SER A 238 6.77 10.15 -0.54
C SER A 238 6.57 11.65 -0.78
N PRO A 239 6.26 12.45 0.26
CA PRO A 239 6.07 13.90 0.11
C PRO A 239 7.23 14.64 -0.51
N ASN A 240 8.47 14.16 -0.34
CA ASN A 240 9.67 14.73 -0.96
C ASN A 240 9.92 14.25 -2.40
N GLY A 241 9.03 13.39 -2.94
CA GLY A 241 9.09 12.87 -4.30
C GLY A 241 9.91 11.59 -4.48
N ASP A 242 10.48 11.02 -3.43
CA ASP A 242 11.17 9.73 -3.51
C ASP A 242 10.19 8.61 -3.85
N VAL A 243 10.59 7.70 -4.73
CA VAL A 243 9.74 6.61 -5.22
C VAL A 243 10.16 5.29 -4.56
N PHE A 244 9.30 4.76 -3.70
CA PHE A 244 9.49 3.46 -3.05
C PHE A 244 8.94 2.35 -3.91
N ILE A 245 9.70 1.27 -4.04
CA ILE A 245 9.40 0.10 -4.88
C ILE A 245 9.47 -1.14 -4.01
N LEU A 246 8.37 -1.90 -3.96
CA LEU A 246 8.31 -3.17 -3.25
C LEU A 246 8.53 -4.32 -4.23
N GLU A 247 9.56 -5.10 -4.00
CA GLU A 247 9.89 -6.28 -4.78
C GLU A 247 9.31 -7.54 -4.12
N ARG A 248 8.33 -8.16 -4.76
CA ARG A 248 7.68 -9.36 -4.24
C ARG A 248 8.60 -10.56 -4.22
N GLU A 249 9.21 -10.88 -5.36
CA GLU A 249 10.14 -11.99 -5.54
C GLU A 249 11.55 -11.65 -5.02
N GLY A 250 11.87 -10.35 -5.01
CA GLY A 250 13.11 -9.82 -4.41
C GLY A 250 13.07 -9.65 -2.90
N HIS A 251 11.91 -9.90 -2.27
CA HIS A 251 11.74 -9.82 -0.80
C HIS A 251 12.37 -8.57 -0.20
N SER A 252 12.20 -7.41 -0.83
CA SER A 252 12.88 -6.17 -0.46
C SER A 252 12.04 -4.93 -0.73
N LEU A 253 12.38 -3.86 -0.03
CA LEU A 253 11.90 -2.50 -0.24
C LEU A 253 13.06 -1.65 -0.74
N ARG A 254 12.90 -1.03 -1.89
CA ARG A 254 13.88 -0.12 -2.47
C ARG A 254 13.31 1.28 -2.60
N VAL A 255 14.19 2.27 -2.72
CA VAL A 255 13.82 3.66 -2.97
C VAL A 255 14.67 4.23 -4.11
N VAL A 256 14.01 4.99 -4.98
CA VAL A 256 14.66 5.85 -5.96
C VAL A 256 14.63 7.27 -5.41
N ASP A 257 15.79 7.84 -5.17
CA ASP A 257 15.96 9.21 -4.72
C ASP A 257 15.51 10.19 -5.82
N SER A 258 14.61 11.08 -5.48
CA SER A 258 13.98 12.00 -6.43
C SER A 258 14.92 13.02 -7.07
N LYS A 259 16.05 13.31 -6.43
CA LYS A 259 17.03 14.31 -6.89
C LYS A 259 18.11 13.70 -7.75
N SER A 260 18.63 12.52 -7.35
CA SER A 260 19.74 11.86 -8.04
C SER A 260 19.30 10.82 -9.04
N GLY A 261 18.08 10.27 -8.93
CA GLY A 261 17.59 9.12 -9.73
C GLY A 261 18.27 7.79 -9.39
N LEU A 262 19.05 7.76 -8.29
CA LEU A 262 19.73 6.54 -7.86
C LEU A 262 18.81 5.66 -7.02
N ILE A 263 18.91 4.35 -7.23
CA ILE A 263 18.14 3.35 -6.48
C ILE A 263 18.99 2.74 -5.37
N ARG A 264 18.36 2.44 -4.23
CA ARG A 264 19.00 1.72 -3.11
C ARG A 264 17.99 0.90 -2.33
N THR A 265 18.44 -0.19 -1.71
CA THR A 265 17.64 -1.00 -0.78
C THR A 265 17.51 -0.27 0.57
N VAL A 266 16.28 -0.24 1.11
CA VAL A 266 15.92 0.36 2.41
C VAL A 266 15.63 -0.72 3.45
N ALA A 267 14.96 -1.80 3.03
CA ALA A 267 14.62 -2.93 3.91
C ALA A 267 14.61 -4.25 3.12
N GLY A 268 14.84 -5.34 3.82
CA GLY A 268 14.89 -6.68 3.26
C GLY A 268 16.28 -7.09 2.80
N THR A 269 16.58 -8.37 3.02
CA THR A 269 17.87 -8.99 2.62
C THR A 269 17.82 -9.64 1.24
N GLY A 270 16.65 -9.67 0.60
CA GLY A 270 16.43 -10.47 -0.62
C GLY A 270 16.10 -11.94 -0.34
N VAL A 271 16.20 -12.37 0.91
CA VAL A 271 15.91 -13.76 1.32
C VAL A 271 14.49 -13.82 1.90
N LYS A 272 13.76 -14.86 1.49
CA LYS A 272 12.43 -15.17 2.02
C LYS A 272 12.51 -15.54 3.50
N GLY A 273 11.68 -14.91 4.35
CA GLY A 273 11.62 -15.24 5.77
C GLY A 273 10.72 -14.31 6.56
N ASP A 274 10.71 -14.48 7.90
CA ASP A 274 9.95 -13.70 8.87
C ASP A 274 10.84 -13.34 10.06
N SER A 275 11.79 -12.44 9.85
CA SER A 275 12.72 -12.02 10.90
C SER A 275 13.05 -10.54 10.85
N GLY A 276 13.66 -10.04 11.91
CA GLY A 276 14.27 -8.71 11.97
C GLY A 276 13.43 -7.64 12.65
N ASP A 277 12.24 -7.93 13.15
CA ASP A 277 11.45 -6.96 13.91
C ASP A 277 12.21 -6.46 15.15
N GLY A 278 12.19 -5.16 15.39
CA GLY A 278 12.96 -4.49 16.43
C GLY A 278 14.42 -4.18 16.05
N GLY A 279 14.87 -4.62 14.87
CA GLY A 279 16.25 -4.44 14.39
C GLY A 279 16.37 -3.60 13.11
N PRO A 280 17.58 -3.55 12.53
CA PRO A 280 17.83 -2.83 11.28
C PRO A 280 17.02 -3.40 10.11
N ALA A 281 16.24 -2.56 9.42
CA ALA A 281 15.36 -2.96 8.32
C ALA A 281 16.10 -3.66 7.17
N LYS A 282 17.34 -3.27 6.89
CA LYS A 282 18.18 -3.91 5.86
C LYS A 282 18.60 -5.35 6.22
N LYS A 283 18.44 -5.77 7.48
CA LYS A 283 18.73 -7.13 7.93
C LYS A 283 17.46 -7.98 8.11
N ALA A 284 16.30 -7.39 7.93
CA ALA A 284 15.03 -8.10 8.00
C ALA A 284 14.80 -8.99 6.78
N THR A 285 13.93 -9.97 6.93
CA THR A 285 13.45 -10.79 5.81
C THR A 285 11.95 -10.57 5.61
N PHE A 286 11.50 -10.62 4.37
CA PHE A 286 10.09 -10.58 3.98
C PHE A 286 9.67 -11.89 3.33
N ASN A 287 8.37 -12.13 3.26
CA ASN A 287 7.82 -13.28 2.56
C ASN A 287 6.71 -12.85 1.59
N GLY A 288 7.08 -12.67 0.32
CA GLY A 288 6.15 -12.29 -0.74
C GLY A 288 5.36 -11.02 -0.43
N PRO A 289 6.01 -9.89 -0.07
CA PRO A 289 5.34 -8.66 0.28
C PRO A 289 4.57 -8.12 -0.93
N LYS A 290 3.39 -7.48 -0.71
CA LYS A 290 2.49 -7.14 -1.83
C LYS A 290 2.07 -5.69 -1.92
N GLU A 291 2.04 -4.95 -0.83
CA GLU A 291 1.66 -3.55 -0.87
C GLU A 291 2.51 -2.73 0.10
N LEU A 292 2.58 -1.44 -0.17
CA LEU A 292 3.22 -0.47 0.72
C LEU A 292 2.48 0.86 0.71
N CYS A 293 2.59 1.60 1.79
CA CYS A 293 2.30 3.03 1.80
C CYS A 293 3.38 3.80 2.55
N VAL A 294 3.58 5.05 2.17
CA VAL A 294 4.41 6.00 2.92
C VAL A 294 3.52 6.73 3.90
N ALA A 295 3.99 6.93 5.13
CA ALA A 295 3.30 7.76 6.11
C ALA A 295 3.07 9.18 5.56
N PRO A 296 1.95 9.86 5.88
CA PRO A 296 1.66 11.19 5.34
C PRO A 296 2.74 12.24 5.57
N ASP A 297 3.49 12.12 6.67
CA ASP A 297 4.62 12.98 7.02
C ASP A 297 5.96 12.55 6.39
N GLY A 298 5.99 11.42 5.68
CA GLY A 298 7.19 10.87 5.08
C GLY A 298 8.15 10.17 6.05
N SER A 299 7.80 9.99 7.32
CA SER A 299 8.69 9.44 8.36
C SER A 299 8.90 7.93 8.25
N ALA A 300 7.95 7.20 7.67
CA ALA A 300 7.96 5.74 7.64
C ALA A 300 7.34 5.17 6.36
N VAL A 301 7.66 3.89 6.11
CA VAL A 301 6.98 3.07 5.10
C VAL A 301 6.35 1.88 5.79
N PHE A 302 5.06 1.67 5.52
CA PHE A 302 4.33 0.48 5.94
C PHE A 302 4.36 -0.54 4.82
N VAL A 303 4.72 -1.78 5.14
CA VAL A 303 4.84 -2.89 4.18
C VAL A 303 3.87 -3.99 4.57
N VAL A 304 3.07 -4.43 3.63
CA VAL A 304 2.24 -5.63 3.78
C VAL A 304 3.10 -6.85 3.51
N ASP A 305 3.54 -7.51 4.57
CA ASP A 305 4.32 -8.75 4.53
C ASP A 305 3.35 -9.94 4.46
N THR A 306 2.76 -10.12 3.28
CA THR A 306 1.52 -10.86 3.02
C THR A 306 1.57 -12.31 3.49
N GLU A 307 2.61 -13.05 3.11
CA GLU A 307 2.70 -14.48 3.44
C GLU A 307 3.16 -14.70 4.90
N ASN A 308 3.61 -13.63 5.58
CA ASN A 308 3.86 -13.60 7.02
C ASN A 308 2.67 -13.06 7.82
N HIS A 309 1.57 -12.71 7.15
CA HIS A 309 0.32 -12.24 7.80
C HIS A 309 0.53 -11.03 8.73
N LYS A 310 1.41 -10.09 8.32
CA LYS A 310 1.82 -8.92 9.12
C LYS A 310 1.78 -7.63 8.30
N ILE A 311 1.60 -6.54 9.02
CA ILE A 311 1.94 -5.19 8.55
C ILE A 311 3.19 -4.76 9.31
N ARG A 312 4.22 -4.35 8.57
CA ARG A 312 5.51 -3.93 9.14
C ARG A 312 5.79 -2.48 8.81
N ARG A 313 6.29 -1.73 9.78
CA ARG A 313 6.67 -0.34 9.66
C ARG A 313 8.19 -0.23 9.59
N VAL A 314 8.69 0.42 8.56
CA VAL A 314 10.11 0.79 8.40
C VAL A 314 10.23 2.26 8.73
N ASP A 315 10.91 2.59 9.81
CA ASP A 315 11.22 3.96 10.20
C ASP A 315 12.39 4.47 9.35
N LEU A 316 12.16 5.52 8.59
CA LEU A 316 13.14 6.01 7.62
C LEU A 316 14.28 6.81 8.27
N LYS A 317 14.07 7.31 9.48
CA LYS A 317 15.10 8.08 10.23
C LYS A 317 16.03 7.15 10.99
N SER A 318 15.51 6.18 11.75
CA SER A 318 16.30 5.24 12.53
C SER A 318 16.80 4.05 11.70
N GLY A 319 16.11 3.72 10.60
CA GLY A 319 16.36 2.53 9.80
C GLY A 319 15.91 1.23 10.46
N LEU A 320 15.06 1.30 11.49
CA LEU A 320 14.51 0.14 12.19
C LEU A 320 13.21 -0.35 11.53
N ILE A 321 12.90 -1.64 11.69
CA ILE A 321 11.65 -2.26 11.25
C ILE A 321 10.93 -2.88 12.45
N THR A 322 9.60 -2.78 12.47
CA THR A 322 8.76 -3.36 13.53
C THR A 322 7.45 -3.87 12.95
N ALA A 323 6.92 -4.99 13.48
CA ALA A 323 5.55 -5.40 13.20
C ALA A 323 4.57 -4.48 13.95
N VAL A 324 3.58 -3.92 13.25
CA VAL A 324 2.57 -3.01 13.82
C VAL A 324 1.16 -3.62 13.84
N ALA A 325 0.91 -4.65 13.05
CA ALA A 325 -0.31 -5.45 13.11
C ALA A 325 -0.04 -6.87 12.59
N GLY A 326 -0.76 -7.83 13.15
CA GLY A 326 -0.64 -9.24 12.81
C GLY A 326 0.43 -9.98 13.63
N ASN A 327 0.05 -11.14 14.17
CA ASN A 327 0.93 -11.99 14.98
C ASN A 327 1.60 -13.13 14.18
N GLY A 328 1.44 -13.13 12.85
CA GLY A 328 1.98 -14.16 11.95
C GLY A 328 1.09 -15.39 11.78
N GLN A 329 -0.04 -15.48 12.50
CA GLN A 329 -1.00 -16.57 12.36
C GLN A 329 -2.18 -16.15 11.49
N ARG A 330 -2.65 -17.06 10.65
CA ARG A 330 -3.85 -16.86 9.84
C ARG A 330 -5.12 -16.83 10.66
N GLY A 331 -6.06 -15.99 10.29
CA GLY A 331 -7.41 -16.00 10.83
C GLY A 331 -8.01 -14.60 11.03
N PRO A 332 -9.31 -14.53 11.36
CA PRO A 332 -10.06 -13.27 11.48
C PRO A 332 -10.04 -12.68 12.90
N GLY A 333 -9.32 -13.28 13.85
CA GLY A 333 -9.41 -12.93 15.27
C GLY A 333 -8.68 -11.65 15.66
N GLY A 334 -8.93 -11.20 16.89
CA GLY A 334 -8.22 -10.11 17.56
C GLY A 334 -8.91 -8.76 17.51
N ASP A 335 -10.13 -8.63 16.96
CA ASP A 335 -10.88 -7.37 17.01
C ASP A 335 -11.08 -6.88 18.45
N ASN A 336 -10.95 -5.56 18.64
CA ASN A 336 -10.97 -4.84 19.92
C ASN A 336 -9.79 -5.17 20.87
N GLY A 337 -8.83 -5.98 20.42
CA GLY A 337 -7.57 -6.27 21.11
C GLY A 337 -6.39 -5.48 20.58
N LEU A 338 -5.18 -5.88 20.99
CA LEU A 338 -3.93 -5.31 20.48
C LEU A 338 -3.71 -5.71 19.03
N SER A 339 -3.28 -4.76 18.20
CA SER A 339 -3.01 -5.02 16.79
C SER A 339 -1.88 -6.04 16.57
N SER A 340 -0.89 -6.08 17.46
CA SER A 340 0.21 -7.06 17.46
C SER A 340 -0.23 -8.50 17.79
N GLU A 341 -1.39 -8.68 18.45
CA GLU A 341 -1.94 -10.00 18.79
C GLU A 341 -3.01 -10.46 17.79
N ALA A 342 -3.46 -9.58 16.93
CA ALA A 342 -4.46 -9.88 15.93
C ALA A 342 -3.97 -10.91 14.92
N ARG A 343 -4.90 -11.68 14.36
CA ARG A 343 -4.65 -12.54 13.21
C ARG A 343 -5.12 -11.84 11.95
N LEU A 344 -4.27 -11.86 10.95
CA LEU A 344 -4.59 -11.44 9.59
C LEU A 344 -4.50 -12.66 8.66
N ASP A 345 -5.18 -12.64 7.53
CA ASP A 345 -5.01 -13.70 6.54
C ASP A 345 -4.70 -13.12 5.17
N ARG A 346 -3.41 -13.24 4.80
CA ARG A 346 -2.85 -12.75 3.55
C ARG A 346 -3.32 -11.32 3.23
N PRO A 347 -3.05 -10.34 4.10
CA PRO A 347 -3.40 -8.95 3.80
C PRO A 347 -2.73 -8.52 2.48
N HIS A 348 -3.41 -7.68 1.69
CA HIS A 348 -2.87 -7.17 0.43
C HIS A 348 -2.82 -5.65 0.37
N GLY A 349 -3.58 -4.93 1.19
CA GLY A 349 -3.64 -3.48 1.17
C GLY A 349 -3.23 -2.85 2.49
N VAL A 350 -2.59 -1.68 2.44
CA VAL A 350 -2.33 -0.83 3.59
C VAL A 350 -2.35 0.64 3.19
N THR A 351 -2.97 1.45 4.02
CA THR A 351 -2.85 2.91 3.96
C THR A 351 -2.92 3.52 5.35
N VAL A 352 -2.42 4.74 5.49
CA VAL A 352 -2.39 5.47 6.78
C VAL A 352 -3.09 6.80 6.59
N ASP A 353 -4.04 7.11 7.49
CA ASP A 353 -4.75 8.38 7.47
C ASP A 353 -3.99 9.51 8.19
N ALA A 354 -4.49 10.73 8.09
CA ALA A 354 -3.86 11.91 8.70
C ALA A 354 -3.84 11.87 10.24
N GLN A 355 -4.59 10.97 10.86
CA GLN A 355 -4.60 10.71 12.30
C GLN A 355 -3.69 9.53 12.68
N SER A 356 -2.85 9.06 11.74
CA SER A 356 -1.95 7.90 11.90
C SER A 356 -2.68 6.57 12.15
N HIS A 357 -3.97 6.45 11.81
CA HIS A 357 -4.63 5.15 11.82
C HIS A 357 -4.21 4.33 10.60
N ILE A 358 -3.95 3.04 10.80
CA ILE A 358 -3.59 2.12 9.74
C ILE A 358 -4.85 1.39 9.26
N TRP A 359 -5.11 1.43 7.96
CA TRP A 359 -6.20 0.71 7.33
C TRP A 359 -5.64 -0.44 6.49
N ILE A 360 -6.21 -1.64 6.64
CA ILE A 360 -5.64 -2.89 6.14
C ILE A 360 -6.69 -3.64 5.35
N GLY A 361 -6.40 -3.96 4.09
CA GLY A 361 -7.15 -4.95 3.33
C GLY A 361 -6.80 -6.36 3.83
N ASP A 362 -7.61 -6.90 4.74
CA ASP A 362 -7.43 -8.24 5.33
C ASP A 362 -8.12 -9.28 4.44
N THR A 363 -7.46 -9.58 3.35
CA THR A 363 -8.01 -10.10 2.10
C THR A 363 -8.78 -11.41 2.26
N ASN A 364 -8.14 -12.47 2.79
CA ASN A 364 -8.82 -13.76 2.95
C ASN A 364 -9.81 -13.79 4.13
N ASN A 365 -9.79 -12.77 4.97
CA ASN A 365 -10.81 -12.55 5.99
C ASN A 365 -11.98 -11.69 5.49
N HIS A 366 -12.00 -11.31 4.20
CA HIS A 366 -13.09 -10.55 3.56
C HIS A 366 -13.47 -9.28 4.34
N ARG A 367 -12.47 -8.53 4.86
CA ARG A 367 -12.65 -7.35 5.72
C ARG A 367 -11.66 -6.25 5.41
N ILE A 368 -12.03 -5.02 5.74
CA ILE A 368 -11.06 -3.95 5.95
C ILE A 368 -10.93 -3.73 7.45
N ARG A 369 -9.69 -3.82 7.95
CA ARG A 369 -9.36 -3.61 9.36
C ARG A 369 -8.81 -2.20 9.57
N LYS A 370 -9.04 -1.66 10.78
CA LYS A 370 -8.50 -0.37 11.21
C LYS A 370 -7.72 -0.54 12.50
N VAL A 371 -6.49 -0.03 12.54
CA VAL A 371 -5.69 0.07 13.79
C VAL A 371 -5.66 1.53 14.23
N THR A 372 -5.95 1.76 15.51
CA THR A 372 -5.96 3.08 16.16
C THR A 372 -5.04 3.10 17.37
N GLY A 373 -4.56 4.28 17.77
CA GLY A 373 -3.70 4.42 18.96
C GLY A 373 -2.29 3.87 18.76
N THR A 374 -1.82 3.86 17.52
CA THR A 374 -0.40 3.64 17.22
C THR A 374 0.34 4.93 17.54
N GLY A 375 1.09 4.96 18.65
CA GLY A 375 2.03 6.05 18.91
C GLY A 375 3.11 6.07 17.81
N HIS A 376 3.05 7.06 16.94
CA HIS A 376 4.04 7.28 15.86
C HIS A 376 4.62 8.65 15.99
#